data_c04afa5fdd4e0b908ed189bb28169a27
#
_entry.id   c04afa5fdd4e0b908ed189bb28169a27
#
_cell.length_a   1.000
_cell.length_b   1.000
_cell.length_c   1.000
_cell.angle_alpha   90.00
_cell.angle_beta   90.00
_cell.angle_gamma   90.00
#
_symmetry.space_group_name_H-M   'P 1'
#
loop_
_entity.id
_entity.type
_entity.pdbx_description
1 polymer ?
#
loop_
_entity_poly.entity_id
_entity_poly.type
_entity_poly.pdbx_seq_one_letter_code
_entity_poly.pdbx_strand_id
1 'polypeptide(L)'
;MNAIANIIERASKLNGTVVLPEGQDARVITAACALVERKIATPIVLGTAAEIADAEAKAGKKLADFGIKAIDYTAGDAELENAYLEAWNAKESKKPPEKQKIIDLAGAQKTLRTKRIYFGGMMVKLGRVNGLVAGSIASTGDMLRAAFHTLGTQKGVKTASSCFIIDLKTPTESGDGVLAFGDCGVIPNPTAEQLVDIGLATAQSYRDLTGNEPRVAYLSFSTKGSAAGDLVEKVQKAVELARPKFAEAGIKMDGEMQFDAAIVPSVGRQKNPNGEIQGNANVFIFPDLQAGNIAYKVAQRIGGADAIGPNLQGLAKAMNDLSRGCSADDIVATVAVTMLQAQTK
;
A
#
# COMPACT_ATOMS: atom_id res chain seq x y z
N MET A 1 2.47 17.31 -15.32
CA MET A 1 2.08 15.91 -15.67
C MET A 1 1.33 15.39 -14.46
N ASN A 2 0.17 14.73 -14.61
CA ASN A 2 -0.61 14.17 -13.50
C ASN A 2 0.25 13.09 -12.80
N ALA A 3 0.21 12.98 -11.48
CA ALA A 3 1.01 12.02 -10.69
C ALA A 3 0.79 10.58 -11.15
N ILE A 4 -0.45 10.19 -11.47
CA ILE A 4 -0.80 8.88 -12.00
C ILE A 4 -0.07 8.60 -13.33
N ALA A 5 -0.08 9.55 -14.25
CA ALA A 5 0.59 9.40 -15.54
C ALA A 5 2.11 9.23 -15.38
N ASN A 6 2.72 9.96 -14.45
CA ASN A 6 4.15 9.83 -14.14
C ASN A 6 4.46 8.44 -13.54
N ILE A 7 3.65 7.97 -12.58
CA ILE A 7 3.78 6.65 -11.96
C ILE A 7 3.67 5.55 -13.03
N ILE A 8 2.68 5.63 -13.93
CA ILE A 8 2.47 4.67 -15.02
C ILE A 8 3.66 4.69 -15.99
N GLU A 9 4.11 5.87 -16.42
CA GLU A 9 5.27 6.01 -17.32
C GLU A 9 6.54 5.41 -16.71
N ARG A 10 6.80 5.65 -15.43
CA ARG A 10 7.97 5.08 -14.74
C ARG A 10 7.84 3.56 -14.60
N ALA A 11 6.66 3.05 -14.25
CA ALA A 11 6.41 1.63 -14.13
C ALA A 11 6.58 0.89 -15.45
N SER A 12 6.15 1.48 -16.58
CA SER A 12 6.28 0.85 -17.91
C SER A 12 7.72 0.57 -18.35
N LYS A 13 8.69 1.29 -17.78
CA LYS A 13 10.12 1.09 -18.06
C LYS A 13 10.73 -0.11 -17.34
N LEU A 14 9.98 -0.74 -16.40
CA LEU A 14 10.49 -1.80 -15.52
C LEU A 14 10.31 -3.21 -16.09
N ASN A 15 9.42 -3.40 -17.06
CA ASN A 15 9.06 -4.72 -17.61
C ASN A 15 8.71 -5.74 -16.51
N GLY A 16 8.06 -5.29 -15.42
CA GLY A 16 7.77 -6.12 -14.27
C GLY A 16 6.61 -7.09 -14.51
N THR A 17 6.54 -8.12 -13.67
CA THR A 17 5.46 -9.11 -13.66
C THR A 17 4.58 -8.95 -12.43
N VAL A 18 3.26 -9.08 -12.59
CA VAL A 18 2.29 -8.98 -11.50
C VAL A 18 1.34 -10.15 -11.49
N VAL A 19 0.99 -10.66 -10.32
CA VAL A 19 -0.11 -11.62 -10.18
C VAL A 19 -1.39 -10.89 -9.76
N LEU A 20 -2.48 -11.20 -10.45
CA LEU A 20 -3.84 -10.73 -10.21
C LEU A 20 -4.71 -11.93 -9.79
N PRO A 21 -4.88 -12.16 -8.47
CA PRO A 21 -5.53 -13.37 -7.97
C PRO A 21 -7.03 -13.48 -8.24
N GLU A 22 -7.72 -12.38 -8.52
CA GLU A 22 -9.18 -12.33 -8.58
C GLU A 22 -9.71 -12.43 -10.03
N GLY A 23 -9.24 -13.44 -10.78
CA GLY A 23 -9.59 -13.64 -12.20
C GLY A 23 -11.06 -13.93 -12.49
N GLN A 24 -11.90 -14.15 -11.47
CA GLN A 24 -13.36 -14.22 -11.57
C GLN A 24 -14.03 -12.84 -11.69
N ASP A 25 -13.27 -11.76 -11.58
CA ASP A 25 -13.77 -10.39 -11.72
C ASP A 25 -13.49 -9.84 -13.13
N ALA A 26 -14.52 -9.47 -13.86
CA ALA A 26 -14.40 -8.90 -15.20
C ALA A 26 -13.53 -7.63 -15.26
N ARG A 27 -13.48 -6.84 -14.16
CA ARG A 27 -12.60 -5.67 -14.06
C ARG A 27 -11.13 -6.06 -14.06
N VAL A 28 -10.79 -7.19 -13.44
CA VAL A 28 -9.43 -7.75 -13.41
C VAL A 28 -9.02 -8.21 -14.82
N ILE A 29 -9.92 -8.87 -15.56
CA ILE A 29 -9.67 -9.26 -16.96
C ILE A 29 -9.42 -8.01 -17.82
N THR A 30 -10.28 -7.01 -17.70
CA THR A 30 -10.13 -5.72 -18.43
C THR A 30 -8.82 -5.04 -18.11
N ALA A 31 -8.45 -4.96 -16.81
CA ALA A 31 -7.20 -4.36 -16.36
C ALA A 31 -5.97 -5.15 -16.85
N ALA A 32 -6.01 -6.49 -16.81
CA ALA A 32 -4.93 -7.33 -17.30
C ALA A 32 -4.64 -7.08 -18.79
N CYS A 33 -5.67 -6.99 -19.62
CA CYS A 33 -5.52 -6.65 -21.04
C CYS A 33 -4.93 -5.24 -21.22
N ALA A 34 -5.43 -4.25 -20.46
CA ALA A 34 -4.93 -2.87 -20.52
C ALA A 34 -3.47 -2.74 -20.09
N LEU A 35 -3.01 -3.54 -19.12
CA LEU A 35 -1.60 -3.57 -18.69
C LEU A 35 -0.67 -4.00 -19.84
N VAL A 36 -1.07 -4.98 -20.64
CA VAL A 36 -0.30 -5.43 -21.80
C VAL A 36 -0.38 -4.40 -22.94
N GLU A 37 -1.58 -3.91 -23.29
CA GLU A 37 -1.79 -2.88 -24.32
C GLU A 37 -0.94 -1.62 -24.06
N ARG A 38 -0.90 -1.18 -22.81
CA ARG A 38 -0.14 0.02 -22.37
C ARG A 38 1.32 -0.29 -22.00
N LYS A 39 1.76 -1.54 -22.12
CA LYS A 39 3.12 -2.01 -21.79
C LYS A 39 3.57 -1.65 -20.35
N ILE A 40 2.66 -1.72 -19.39
CA ILE A 40 2.93 -1.33 -17.98
C ILE A 40 3.55 -2.49 -17.20
N ALA A 41 3.00 -3.69 -17.35
CA ALA A 41 3.48 -4.91 -16.69
C ALA A 41 2.98 -6.15 -17.46
N THR A 42 3.61 -7.29 -17.18
CA THR A 42 3.15 -8.61 -17.64
C THR A 42 2.27 -9.25 -16.57
N PRO A 43 0.94 -9.30 -16.72
CA PRO A 43 0.06 -9.88 -15.72
C PRO A 43 0.01 -11.42 -15.85
N ILE A 44 -0.14 -12.07 -14.67
CA ILE A 44 -0.57 -13.47 -14.53
C ILE A 44 -1.89 -13.43 -13.76
N VAL A 45 -2.93 -14.07 -14.30
CA VAL A 45 -4.26 -14.08 -13.66
C VAL A 45 -4.50 -15.44 -13.02
N LEU A 46 -5.00 -15.48 -11.77
CA LEU A 46 -5.36 -16.73 -11.09
C LEU A 46 -6.87 -16.96 -11.18
N GLY A 47 -7.26 -18.19 -11.50
CA GLY A 47 -8.67 -18.61 -11.54
C GLY A 47 -8.80 -19.97 -12.17
N THR A 48 -9.90 -20.68 -11.89
CA THR A 48 -10.28 -21.89 -12.63
C THR A 48 -10.68 -21.53 -14.06
N ALA A 49 -10.62 -22.47 -14.97
CA ALA A 49 -11.03 -22.25 -16.37
C ALA A 49 -12.46 -21.69 -16.47
N ALA A 50 -13.38 -22.16 -15.63
CA ALA A 50 -14.77 -21.70 -15.62
C ALA A 50 -14.91 -20.25 -15.13
N GLU A 51 -14.18 -19.89 -14.06
CA GLU A 51 -14.16 -18.51 -13.52
C GLU A 51 -13.62 -17.51 -14.55
N ILE A 52 -12.51 -17.87 -15.20
CA ILE A 52 -11.88 -17.02 -16.23
C ILE A 52 -12.83 -16.84 -17.41
N ALA A 53 -13.41 -17.94 -17.93
CA ALA A 53 -14.32 -17.88 -19.07
C ALA A 53 -15.56 -17.01 -18.81
N ASP A 54 -16.15 -17.10 -17.61
CA ASP A 54 -17.28 -16.25 -17.21
C ASP A 54 -16.88 -14.76 -17.11
N ALA A 55 -15.71 -14.47 -16.52
CA ALA A 55 -15.20 -13.12 -16.39
C ALA A 55 -14.80 -12.51 -17.76
N GLU A 56 -14.21 -13.30 -18.65
CA GLU A 56 -13.89 -12.89 -20.03
C GLU A 56 -15.16 -12.54 -20.82
N ALA A 57 -16.21 -13.37 -20.70
CA ALA A 57 -17.50 -13.11 -21.35
C ALA A 57 -18.12 -11.78 -20.89
N LYS A 58 -18.05 -11.48 -19.57
CA LYS A 58 -18.52 -10.22 -18.99
C LYS A 58 -17.66 -9.02 -19.38
N ALA A 59 -16.35 -9.22 -19.51
CA ALA A 59 -15.39 -8.17 -19.89
C ALA A 59 -15.41 -7.89 -21.41
N GLY A 60 -15.92 -8.82 -22.23
CA GLY A 60 -15.82 -8.76 -23.69
C GLY A 60 -14.38 -8.87 -24.21
N LYS A 61 -13.47 -9.45 -23.44
CA LYS A 61 -12.04 -9.61 -23.75
C LYS A 61 -11.57 -11.01 -23.37
N LYS A 62 -10.60 -11.56 -24.13
CA LYS A 62 -9.98 -12.85 -23.83
C LYS A 62 -8.51 -12.67 -23.47
N LEU A 63 -8.07 -13.26 -22.38
CA LEU A 63 -6.66 -13.20 -21.95
C LEU A 63 -5.71 -13.76 -23.01
N ALA A 64 -6.12 -14.81 -23.71
CA ALA A 64 -5.35 -15.45 -24.77
C ALA A 64 -5.00 -14.49 -25.93
N ASP A 65 -5.89 -13.56 -26.29
CA ASP A 65 -5.68 -12.60 -27.38
C ASP A 65 -4.53 -11.62 -27.05
N PHE A 66 -4.19 -11.48 -25.77
CA PHE A 66 -3.11 -10.62 -25.25
C PHE A 66 -1.89 -11.41 -24.79
N GLY A 67 -1.86 -12.74 -24.99
CA GLY A 67 -0.78 -13.61 -24.51
C GLY A 67 -0.68 -13.69 -22.97
N ILE A 68 -1.77 -13.40 -22.25
CA ILE A 68 -1.80 -13.38 -20.78
C ILE A 68 -1.98 -14.80 -20.25
N LYS A 69 -1.08 -15.21 -19.33
CA LYS A 69 -1.15 -16.53 -18.69
C LYS A 69 -2.21 -16.54 -17.60
N ALA A 70 -3.13 -17.48 -17.67
CA ALA A 70 -4.01 -17.88 -16.58
C ALA A 70 -3.45 -19.10 -15.85
N ILE A 71 -3.53 -19.15 -14.53
CA ILE A 71 -3.11 -20.29 -13.70
C ILE A 71 -4.28 -20.72 -12.82
N ASP A 72 -4.61 -21.99 -12.89
CA ASP A 72 -5.55 -22.61 -11.95
C ASP A 72 -4.83 -22.94 -10.63
N TYR A 73 -5.03 -22.08 -9.64
CA TYR A 73 -4.42 -22.24 -8.32
C TYR A 73 -4.96 -23.47 -7.57
N THR A 74 -6.14 -24.01 -7.95
CA THR A 74 -6.73 -25.18 -7.30
C THR A 74 -6.01 -26.48 -7.67
N ALA A 75 -5.31 -26.51 -8.79
CA ALA A 75 -4.45 -27.63 -9.17
C ALA A 75 -3.25 -27.83 -8.23
N GLY A 76 -2.88 -26.75 -7.52
CA GLY A 76 -1.75 -26.73 -6.61
C GLY A 76 -0.41 -26.53 -7.33
N ASP A 77 0.63 -26.31 -6.51
CA ASP A 77 2.02 -26.18 -6.94
C ASP A 77 2.93 -26.66 -5.80
N ALA A 78 3.62 -27.75 -6.00
CA ALA A 78 4.39 -28.42 -4.94
C ALA A 78 5.50 -27.52 -4.34
N GLU A 79 6.14 -26.66 -5.14
CA GLU A 79 7.16 -25.75 -4.65
C GLU A 79 6.56 -24.65 -3.75
N LEU A 80 5.43 -24.04 -4.18
CA LEU A 80 4.73 -23.06 -3.37
C LEU A 80 4.17 -23.67 -2.07
N GLU A 81 3.62 -24.89 -2.14
CA GLU A 81 3.04 -25.60 -1.01
C GLU A 81 4.10 -25.94 0.06
N ASN A 82 5.26 -26.47 -0.36
CA ASN A 82 6.38 -26.74 0.54
C ASN A 82 6.96 -25.46 1.13
N ALA A 83 7.18 -24.43 0.33
CA ALA A 83 7.69 -23.16 0.81
C ALA A 83 6.72 -22.46 1.80
N TYR A 84 5.41 -22.59 1.58
CA TYR A 84 4.41 -22.09 2.54
C TYR A 84 4.44 -22.88 3.85
N LEU A 85 4.51 -24.22 3.78
CA LEU A 85 4.63 -25.10 4.95
C LEU A 85 5.84 -24.70 5.83
N GLU A 86 7.01 -24.58 5.21
CA GLU A 86 8.24 -24.20 5.89
C GLU A 86 8.14 -22.81 6.54
N ALA A 87 7.69 -21.83 5.77
CA ALA A 87 7.59 -20.44 6.23
C ALA A 87 6.57 -20.27 7.36
N TRP A 88 5.43 -20.96 7.25
CA TRP A 88 4.40 -20.96 8.29
C TRP A 88 4.92 -21.59 9.59
N ASN A 89 5.46 -22.81 9.51
CA ASN A 89 5.92 -23.54 10.70
C ASN A 89 7.13 -22.85 11.36
N ALA A 90 8.04 -22.29 10.59
CA ALA A 90 9.14 -21.48 11.13
C ALA A 90 8.67 -20.22 11.88
N LYS A 91 7.55 -19.62 11.45
CA LYS A 91 6.94 -18.50 12.16
C LYS A 91 6.21 -18.95 13.43
N GLU A 92 5.42 -20.02 13.32
CA GLU A 92 4.64 -20.54 14.44
C GLU A 92 5.53 -21.09 15.57
N SER A 93 6.65 -21.73 15.24
CA SER A 93 7.63 -22.27 16.22
C SER A 93 8.29 -21.20 17.10
N LYS A 94 8.20 -19.92 16.72
CA LYS A 94 8.67 -18.79 17.56
C LYS A 94 7.69 -18.39 18.65
N LYS A 95 6.46 -18.92 18.61
CA LYS A 95 5.44 -18.67 19.63
C LYS A 95 5.57 -19.64 20.79
N PRO A 96 5.04 -19.30 21.97
CA PRO A 96 4.90 -20.26 23.06
C PRO A 96 4.17 -21.53 22.61
N PRO A 97 4.57 -22.72 23.05
CA PRO A 97 4.05 -24.02 22.55
C PRO A 97 2.52 -24.10 22.49
N GLU A 98 1.84 -23.58 23.53
CA GLU A 98 0.38 -23.56 23.63
C GLU A 98 -0.33 -22.64 22.62
N LYS A 99 0.42 -21.76 21.94
CA LYS A 99 -0.09 -20.83 20.93
C LYS A 99 0.34 -21.18 19.51
N GLN A 100 1.14 -22.23 19.35
CA GLN A 100 1.61 -22.68 18.04
C GLN A 100 0.47 -23.32 17.24
N LYS A 101 0.41 -22.98 15.95
CA LYS A 101 -0.54 -23.56 14.98
C LYS A 101 0.25 -24.22 13.85
N ILE A 102 1.00 -25.25 14.20
CA ILE A 102 1.79 -26.02 13.21
C ILE A 102 0.85 -26.73 12.25
N ILE A 103 1.19 -26.75 10.99
CA ILE A 103 0.45 -27.44 9.93
C ILE A 103 1.33 -28.51 9.28
N ASP A 104 0.69 -29.48 8.65
CA ASP A 104 1.32 -30.46 7.77
C ASP A 104 1.20 -30.05 6.28
N LEU A 105 1.72 -30.86 5.38
CA LEU A 105 1.65 -30.60 3.95
C LEU A 105 0.19 -30.53 3.46
N ALA A 106 -0.69 -31.36 3.99
CA ALA A 106 -2.11 -31.35 3.60
C ALA A 106 -2.78 -30.01 4.00
N GLY A 107 -2.42 -29.46 5.17
CA GLY A 107 -2.86 -28.12 5.60
C GLY A 107 -2.34 -27.00 4.70
N ALA A 108 -1.08 -27.07 4.27
CA ALA A 108 -0.51 -26.14 3.32
C ALA A 108 -1.20 -26.21 1.94
N GLN A 109 -1.37 -27.40 1.42
CA GLN A 109 -2.09 -27.67 0.17
C GLN A 109 -3.52 -27.14 0.21
N LYS A 110 -4.28 -27.49 1.26
CA LYS A 110 -5.64 -26.97 1.45
C LYS A 110 -5.67 -25.45 1.42
N THR A 111 -4.71 -24.80 2.11
CA THR A 111 -4.67 -23.33 2.16
C THR A 111 -4.42 -22.71 0.80
N LEU A 112 -3.41 -23.15 0.07
CA LEU A 112 -3.05 -22.56 -1.23
C LEU A 112 -4.06 -22.89 -2.33
N ARG A 113 -4.62 -24.09 -2.34
CA ARG A 113 -5.62 -24.51 -3.33
C ARG A 113 -7.01 -23.93 -3.10
N THR A 114 -7.28 -23.31 -1.94
CA THR A 114 -8.56 -22.67 -1.64
C THR A 114 -8.47 -21.16 -1.49
N LYS A 115 -7.28 -20.61 -1.27
CA LYS A 115 -7.07 -19.18 -1.01
C LYS A 115 -6.14 -18.56 -2.06
N ARG A 116 -6.71 -18.12 -3.16
CA ARG A 116 -5.98 -17.55 -4.31
C ARG A 116 -4.98 -16.46 -3.98
N ILE A 117 -5.30 -15.59 -2.98
CA ILE A 117 -4.40 -14.50 -2.56
C ILE A 117 -3.15 -15.08 -1.88
N TYR A 118 -3.30 -16.16 -1.11
CA TYR A 118 -2.16 -16.85 -0.50
C TYR A 118 -1.28 -17.51 -1.57
N PHE A 119 -1.90 -18.16 -2.57
CA PHE A 119 -1.16 -18.72 -3.70
C PHE A 119 -0.35 -17.62 -4.43
N GLY A 120 -1.00 -16.52 -4.79
CA GLY A 120 -0.33 -15.37 -5.41
C GLY A 120 0.76 -14.76 -4.51
N GLY A 121 0.50 -14.65 -3.20
CA GLY A 121 1.49 -14.17 -2.23
C GLY A 121 2.74 -15.06 -2.17
N MET A 122 2.58 -16.38 -2.28
CA MET A 122 3.71 -17.29 -2.37
C MET A 122 4.47 -17.19 -3.71
N MET A 123 3.79 -16.89 -4.82
CA MET A 123 4.47 -16.57 -6.09
C MET A 123 5.37 -15.34 -5.94
N VAL A 124 4.90 -14.29 -5.26
CA VAL A 124 5.70 -13.08 -4.96
C VAL A 124 6.86 -13.44 -4.03
N LYS A 125 6.61 -14.20 -2.98
CA LYS A 125 7.63 -14.62 -2.01
C LYS A 125 8.81 -15.32 -2.67
N LEU A 126 8.53 -16.26 -3.58
CA LEU A 126 9.56 -17.02 -4.31
C LEU A 126 10.13 -16.25 -5.52
N GLY A 127 9.70 -15.03 -5.78
CA GLY A 127 10.22 -14.21 -6.88
C GLY A 127 9.76 -14.64 -8.28
N ARG A 128 8.69 -15.46 -8.37
CA ARG A 128 8.09 -15.85 -9.67
C ARG A 128 7.37 -14.67 -10.34
N VAL A 129 6.96 -13.68 -9.54
CA VAL A 129 6.40 -12.40 -9.96
C VAL A 129 6.94 -11.29 -9.05
N ASN A 130 6.95 -10.04 -9.53
CA ASN A 130 7.47 -8.91 -8.78
C ASN A 130 6.50 -8.41 -7.70
N GLY A 131 5.18 -8.56 -7.91
CA GLY A 131 4.18 -8.10 -6.97
C GLY A 131 2.81 -8.73 -7.16
N LEU A 132 1.89 -8.38 -6.25
CA LEU A 132 0.50 -8.83 -6.23
C LEU A 132 -0.43 -7.64 -6.06
N VAL A 133 -1.53 -7.63 -6.82
CA VAL A 133 -2.65 -6.70 -6.64
C VAL A 133 -3.95 -7.47 -6.57
N ALA A 134 -4.73 -7.28 -5.50
CA ALA A 134 -6.06 -7.86 -5.31
C ALA A 134 -6.89 -6.98 -4.37
N GLY A 135 -8.14 -7.35 -4.05
CA GLY A 135 -9.06 -6.60 -3.18
C GLY A 135 -10.28 -6.09 -3.92
N SER A 136 -10.41 -6.36 -5.22
CA SER A 136 -11.63 -6.02 -5.95
C SER A 136 -12.85 -6.81 -5.44
N ILE A 137 -12.62 -7.98 -4.84
CA ILE A 137 -13.62 -8.83 -4.19
C ILE A 137 -13.28 -9.06 -2.71
N ALA A 138 -12.03 -9.39 -2.42
CA ALA A 138 -11.56 -9.67 -1.06
C ALA A 138 -11.66 -8.44 -0.13
N SER A 139 -11.78 -8.69 1.16
CA SER A 139 -11.69 -7.61 2.15
C SER A 139 -10.23 -7.22 2.42
N THR A 140 -10.02 -5.95 2.82
CA THR A 140 -8.70 -5.48 3.30
C THR A 140 -8.14 -6.38 4.42
N GLY A 141 -9.01 -6.90 5.30
CA GLY A 141 -8.60 -7.84 6.36
C GLY A 141 -8.06 -9.17 5.81
N ASP A 142 -8.63 -9.70 4.72
CA ASP A 142 -8.13 -10.91 4.06
C ASP A 142 -6.82 -10.65 3.33
N MET A 143 -6.71 -9.48 2.67
CA MET A 143 -5.48 -9.03 2.04
C MET A 143 -4.32 -8.93 3.04
N LEU A 144 -4.51 -8.23 4.14
CA LEU A 144 -3.51 -8.09 5.20
C LEU A 144 -3.12 -9.45 5.82
N ARG A 145 -4.12 -10.31 6.09
CA ARG A 145 -3.87 -11.64 6.61
C ARG A 145 -3.01 -12.47 5.64
N ALA A 146 -3.33 -12.44 4.36
CA ALA A 146 -2.53 -13.10 3.32
C ALA A 146 -1.11 -12.53 3.25
N ALA A 147 -0.97 -11.19 3.23
CA ALA A 147 0.33 -10.51 3.22
C ALA A 147 1.21 -10.95 4.40
N PHE A 148 0.67 -10.93 5.62
CA PHE A 148 1.43 -11.35 6.82
C PHE A 148 1.76 -12.83 6.85
N HIS A 149 0.92 -13.68 6.27
CA HIS A 149 1.12 -15.13 6.28
C HIS A 149 2.04 -15.63 5.17
N THR A 150 2.17 -14.87 4.10
CA THR A 150 3.02 -15.23 2.95
C THR A 150 4.31 -14.40 2.91
N LEU A 151 4.21 -13.08 2.87
CA LEU A 151 5.35 -12.18 2.70
C LEU A 151 6.03 -11.82 4.02
N GLY A 152 5.21 -11.48 5.04
CA GLY A 152 5.68 -10.88 6.27
C GLY A 152 6.08 -9.40 6.10
N THR A 153 6.66 -8.82 7.16
CA THR A 153 7.18 -7.45 7.14
C THR A 153 8.65 -7.39 6.71
N GLN A 154 9.10 -6.23 6.28
CA GLN A 154 10.52 -5.96 6.05
C GLN A 154 11.34 -6.17 7.32
N LYS A 155 12.62 -6.52 7.15
CA LYS A 155 13.53 -6.68 8.30
C LYS A 155 13.64 -5.36 9.07
N GLY A 156 13.40 -5.42 10.37
CA GLY A 156 13.43 -4.23 11.24
C GLY A 156 12.12 -3.44 11.30
N VAL A 157 11.16 -3.70 10.40
CA VAL A 157 9.83 -3.06 10.40
C VAL A 157 8.85 -3.94 11.17
N LYS A 158 8.25 -3.37 12.22
CA LYS A 158 7.26 -4.06 13.05
C LYS A 158 5.82 -3.79 12.62
N THR A 159 5.61 -2.72 11.89
CA THR A 159 4.29 -2.17 11.58
C THR A 159 4.08 -2.14 10.07
N ALA A 160 3.14 -2.93 9.56
CA ALA A 160 2.61 -2.70 8.22
C ALA A 160 1.48 -1.68 8.31
N SER A 161 1.44 -0.76 7.36
CA SER A 161 0.45 0.32 7.27
C SER A 161 0.07 0.56 5.81
N SER A 162 -0.64 1.64 5.55
CA SER A 162 -0.95 2.06 4.18
C SER A 162 -0.70 3.53 3.97
N CYS A 163 -0.54 3.93 2.70
CA CYS A 163 -0.64 5.32 2.31
C CYS A 163 -1.51 5.50 1.07
N PHE A 164 -2.03 6.70 0.93
CA PHE A 164 -2.63 7.19 -0.31
C PHE A 164 -1.74 8.27 -0.91
N ILE A 165 -1.50 8.20 -2.21
CA ILE A 165 -1.00 9.34 -2.98
C ILE A 165 -2.21 10.14 -3.42
N ILE A 166 -2.23 11.41 -3.07
CA ILE A 166 -3.31 12.37 -3.38
C ILE A 166 -2.77 13.35 -4.41
N ASP A 167 -3.38 13.38 -5.59
CA ASP A 167 -3.07 14.36 -6.63
C ASP A 167 -4.20 15.40 -6.66
N LEU A 168 -3.88 16.62 -6.25
CA LEU A 168 -4.82 17.73 -6.21
C LEU A 168 -5.12 18.31 -7.59
N LYS A 169 -4.41 17.84 -8.65
CA LYS A 169 -4.48 18.34 -10.04
C LYS A 169 -4.05 19.79 -10.23
N THR A 170 -3.86 20.51 -9.15
CA THR A 170 -3.40 21.91 -9.15
C THR A 170 -2.23 22.04 -8.16
N PRO A 171 -1.18 22.81 -8.52
CA PRO A 171 -0.10 23.11 -7.57
C PRO A 171 -0.64 23.82 -6.32
N THR A 172 -0.01 23.54 -5.19
CA THR A 172 -0.19 24.31 -3.93
C THR A 172 0.90 25.36 -3.82
N GLU A 173 0.78 26.29 -2.88
CA GLU A 173 1.86 27.25 -2.58
C GLU A 173 3.17 26.52 -2.17
N SER A 174 3.10 25.27 -1.71
CA SER A 174 4.23 24.48 -1.21
C SER A 174 4.75 23.44 -2.19
N GLY A 175 4.16 23.28 -3.39
CA GLY A 175 4.63 22.28 -4.34
C GLY A 175 3.65 21.95 -5.47
N ASP A 176 3.91 20.85 -6.14
CA ASP A 176 3.21 20.37 -7.33
C ASP A 176 1.77 19.85 -7.08
N GLY A 177 1.32 19.84 -5.83
CA GLY A 177 0.00 19.34 -5.45
C GLY A 177 -0.07 17.83 -5.25
N VAL A 178 1.06 17.13 -5.31
CA VAL A 178 1.12 15.69 -5.02
C VAL A 178 1.47 15.46 -3.55
N LEU A 179 0.59 14.81 -2.82
CA LEU A 179 0.68 14.60 -1.38
C LEU A 179 0.64 13.10 -1.04
N ALA A 180 1.13 12.74 0.16
CA ALA A 180 0.92 11.41 0.72
C ALA A 180 0.21 11.49 2.07
N PHE A 181 -0.81 10.65 2.26
CA PHE A 181 -1.59 10.52 3.49
C PHE A 181 -1.37 9.12 4.10
N GLY A 182 -0.88 9.03 5.31
CA GLY A 182 -0.62 7.78 6.03
C GLY A 182 -1.02 7.89 7.52
N ASP A 183 -1.51 6.84 8.16
CA ASP A 183 -2.17 5.65 7.66
C ASP A 183 -3.65 5.92 7.42
N CYS A 184 -4.19 5.38 6.34
CA CYS A 184 -5.60 5.62 6.00
C CYS A 184 -6.41 4.33 5.78
N GLY A 185 -5.81 3.14 6.00
CA GLY A 185 -6.47 1.88 5.65
C GLY A 185 -6.21 0.67 6.56
N VAL A 186 -5.26 0.71 7.51
CA VAL A 186 -4.77 -0.51 8.19
C VAL A 186 -4.91 -0.47 9.71
N ILE A 187 -4.37 0.54 10.40
CA ILE A 187 -4.24 0.53 11.86
C ILE A 187 -5.26 1.46 12.49
N PRO A 188 -6.29 0.92 13.21
CA PRO A 188 -7.35 1.75 13.75
C PRO A 188 -6.87 2.85 14.72
N ASN A 189 -6.02 2.49 15.68
CA ASN A 189 -5.47 3.42 16.66
C ASN A 189 -3.99 3.09 16.92
N PRO A 190 -3.06 3.67 16.13
CA PRO A 190 -1.64 3.40 16.27
C PRO A 190 -1.08 3.97 17.57
N THR A 191 -0.10 3.26 18.16
CA THR A 191 0.71 3.80 19.26
C THR A 191 1.69 4.86 18.75
N ALA A 192 2.34 5.59 19.64
CA ALA A 192 3.37 6.56 19.26
C ALA A 192 4.50 5.92 18.44
N GLU A 193 4.96 4.71 18.82
CA GLU A 193 5.99 3.96 18.09
C GLU A 193 5.51 3.53 16.70
N GLN A 194 4.25 3.11 16.58
CA GLN A 194 3.66 2.77 15.29
C GLN A 194 3.52 3.98 14.38
N LEU A 195 3.17 5.16 14.93
CA LEU A 195 3.16 6.41 14.17
C LEU A 195 4.53 6.77 13.60
N VAL A 196 5.62 6.46 14.31
CA VAL A 196 6.99 6.63 13.78
C VAL A 196 7.23 5.72 12.57
N ASP A 197 6.87 4.44 12.69
CA ASP A 197 7.02 3.48 11.58
C ASP A 197 6.16 3.88 10.38
N ILE A 198 4.91 4.31 10.60
CA ILE A 198 4.00 4.84 9.57
C ILE A 198 4.64 6.04 8.86
N GLY A 199 5.20 6.98 9.64
CA GLY A 199 5.82 8.19 9.09
C GLY A 199 6.99 7.89 8.17
N LEU A 200 7.92 7.05 8.61
CA LEU A 200 9.08 6.65 7.81
C LEU A 200 8.66 5.88 6.55
N ALA A 201 7.73 4.93 6.69
CA ALA A 201 7.25 4.15 5.55
C ALA A 201 6.49 5.03 4.53
N THR A 202 5.69 6.01 5.01
CA THR A 202 4.96 6.93 4.12
C THR A 202 5.91 7.89 3.42
N ALA A 203 6.93 8.41 4.11
CA ALA A 203 7.95 9.24 3.49
C ALA A 203 8.72 8.49 2.40
N GLN A 204 9.12 7.24 2.66
CA GLN A 204 9.78 6.40 1.67
C GLN A 204 8.86 6.10 0.48
N SER A 205 7.60 5.72 0.74
CA SER A 205 6.61 5.47 -0.32
C SER A 205 6.39 6.72 -1.18
N TYR A 206 6.31 7.91 -0.58
CA TYR A 206 6.18 9.17 -1.31
C TYR A 206 7.38 9.39 -2.25
N ARG A 207 8.61 9.23 -1.74
CA ARG A 207 9.84 9.37 -2.53
C ARG A 207 9.88 8.37 -3.68
N ASP A 208 9.59 7.11 -3.42
CA ASP A 208 9.64 6.03 -4.42
C ASP A 208 8.62 6.25 -5.54
N LEU A 209 7.40 6.65 -5.18
CA LEU A 209 6.30 6.79 -6.12
C LEU A 209 6.33 8.11 -6.90
N THR A 210 6.75 9.20 -6.27
CA THR A 210 6.71 10.54 -6.90
C THR A 210 8.06 11.00 -7.44
N GLY A 211 9.17 10.51 -6.85
CA GLY A 211 10.52 11.01 -7.09
C GLY A 211 10.83 12.31 -6.33
N ASN A 212 9.88 12.84 -5.55
CA ASN A 212 10.04 14.08 -4.80
C ASN A 212 10.57 13.85 -3.38
N GLU A 213 11.25 14.85 -2.83
CA GLU A 213 11.71 14.81 -1.44
C GLU A 213 10.53 14.95 -0.45
N PRO A 214 10.37 13.99 0.50
CA PRO A 214 9.32 14.06 1.50
C PRO A 214 9.60 15.14 2.55
N ARG A 215 8.55 15.85 2.94
CA ARG A 215 8.50 16.80 4.06
C ARG A 215 7.30 16.41 4.91
N VAL A 216 7.58 15.84 6.10
CA VAL A 216 6.61 15.07 6.88
C VAL A 216 6.01 15.90 8.01
N ALA A 217 4.69 15.95 8.10
CA ALA A 217 3.95 16.56 9.20
C ALA A 217 3.16 15.51 9.99
N TYR A 218 3.40 15.42 11.29
CA TYR A 218 2.58 14.64 12.22
C TYR A 218 1.38 15.47 12.67
N LEU A 219 0.19 15.04 12.29
CA LEU A 219 -1.03 15.81 12.43
C LEU A 219 -1.72 15.64 13.78
N SER A 220 -2.25 16.75 14.27
CA SER A 220 -3.10 16.85 15.45
C SER A 220 -4.06 18.04 15.28
N PHE A 221 -5.05 18.15 16.14
CA PHE A 221 -5.81 19.39 16.30
C PHE A 221 -5.04 20.46 17.10
N SER A 222 -3.85 20.13 17.64
CA SER A 222 -2.90 21.02 18.30
C SER A 222 -1.74 21.38 17.39
N THR A 223 -1.18 22.58 17.55
CA THR A 223 0.11 22.98 16.96
C THR A 223 1.02 23.46 18.07
N LYS A 224 2.14 22.75 18.30
CA LYS A 224 3.20 23.11 19.26
C LYS A 224 2.66 23.45 20.64
N GLY A 225 1.80 22.58 21.19
CA GLY A 225 1.26 22.73 22.54
C GLY A 225 0.07 23.71 22.64
N SER A 226 -0.58 24.07 21.51
CA SER A 226 -1.76 24.94 21.58
C SER A 226 -2.97 24.28 22.23
N ALA A 227 -2.95 22.94 22.40
CA ALA A 227 -3.91 22.15 23.14
C ALA A 227 -3.21 21.05 23.95
N ALA A 228 -3.91 20.42 24.89
CA ALA A 228 -3.40 19.35 25.75
C ALA A 228 -4.38 18.16 25.81
N GLY A 229 -3.90 17.03 26.33
CA GLY A 229 -4.66 15.78 26.55
C GLY A 229 -4.09 14.59 25.77
N ASP A 230 -4.56 13.39 26.13
CA ASP A 230 -3.99 12.11 25.68
C ASP A 230 -3.82 11.99 24.15
N LEU A 231 -4.76 12.54 23.37
CA LEU A 231 -4.68 12.52 21.90
C LEU A 231 -3.51 13.36 21.37
N VAL A 232 -3.25 14.50 22.01
CA VAL A 232 -2.13 15.40 21.65
C VAL A 232 -0.81 14.76 22.11
N GLU A 233 -0.76 14.31 23.36
CA GLU A 233 0.43 13.69 23.98
C GLU A 233 0.93 12.46 23.17
N LYS A 234 0.01 11.66 22.65
CA LYS A 234 0.37 10.54 21.74
C LYS A 234 1.15 11.02 20.53
N VAL A 235 0.70 12.09 19.87
CA VAL A 235 1.38 12.63 18.68
C VAL A 235 2.68 13.32 19.06
N GLN A 236 2.72 14.09 20.16
CA GLN A 236 3.95 14.68 20.67
C GLN A 236 5.01 13.62 20.96
N LYS A 237 4.62 12.52 21.61
CA LYS A 237 5.51 11.38 21.86
C LYS A 237 6.00 10.74 20.56
N ALA A 238 5.12 10.59 19.57
CA ALA A 238 5.52 10.08 18.26
C ALA A 238 6.56 10.99 17.59
N VAL A 239 6.36 12.29 17.63
CA VAL A 239 7.30 13.28 17.09
C VAL A 239 8.66 13.21 17.80
N GLU A 240 8.68 13.13 19.12
CA GLU A 240 9.91 12.96 19.91
C GLU A 240 10.70 11.73 19.48
N LEU A 241 10.03 10.58 19.37
CA LEU A 241 10.62 9.30 18.95
C LEU A 241 11.04 9.30 17.47
N ALA A 242 10.36 10.05 16.62
CA ALA A 242 10.63 10.12 15.18
C ALA A 242 11.87 10.95 14.85
N ARG A 243 12.10 12.06 15.56
CA ARG A 243 13.19 13.03 15.26
C ARG A 243 14.55 12.39 14.96
N PRO A 244 15.13 11.52 15.83
CA PRO A 244 16.43 10.94 15.56
C PRO A 244 16.44 10.05 14.31
N LYS A 245 15.36 9.30 14.05
CA LYS A 245 15.26 8.40 12.89
C LYS A 245 15.12 9.17 11.57
N PHE A 246 14.35 10.27 11.58
CA PHE A 246 14.20 11.13 10.41
C PHE A 246 15.47 11.93 10.12
N ALA A 247 16.18 12.36 11.15
CA ALA A 247 17.48 13.01 11.00
C ALA A 247 18.51 12.06 10.38
N GLU A 248 18.57 10.79 10.83
CA GLU A 248 19.41 9.74 10.23
C GLU A 248 19.05 9.48 8.76
N ALA A 249 17.76 9.49 8.42
CA ALA A 249 17.27 9.32 7.06
C ALA A 249 17.41 10.58 6.18
N GLY A 250 17.83 11.71 6.73
CA GLY A 250 17.93 13.00 6.03
C GLY A 250 16.59 13.57 5.57
N ILE A 251 15.49 13.24 6.28
CA ILE A 251 14.13 13.65 5.93
C ILE A 251 13.65 14.74 6.90
N LYS A 252 13.16 15.85 6.37
CA LYS A 252 12.55 16.90 7.17
C LYS A 252 11.22 16.45 7.75
N MET A 253 11.04 16.68 9.05
CA MET A 253 9.78 16.35 9.73
C MET A 253 9.48 17.34 10.85
N ASP A 254 8.21 17.54 11.13
CA ASP A 254 7.76 18.31 12.27
C ASP A 254 6.38 17.87 12.81
N GLY A 255 5.98 18.41 13.94
CA GLY A 255 4.72 18.15 14.63
C GLY A 255 4.84 18.41 16.12
N GLU A 256 3.83 18.23 16.95
CA GLU A 256 2.48 18.04 16.42
C GLU A 256 2.00 19.33 15.77
N MET A 257 1.19 19.22 14.71
CA MET A 257 0.67 20.42 14.04
C MET A 257 -0.69 20.17 13.37
N GLN A 258 -1.47 21.24 13.27
CA GLN A 258 -2.72 21.25 12.54
C GLN A 258 -2.46 21.17 11.03
N PHE A 259 -3.45 20.67 10.27
CA PHE A 259 -3.32 20.47 8.83
C PHE A 259 -3.08 21.79 8.09
N ASP A 260 -3.76 22.88 8.48
CA ASP A 260 -3.56 24.22 7.91
C ASP A 260 -2.14 24.74 8.13
N ALA A 261 -1.59 24.56 9.34
CA ALA A 261 -0.20 24.93 9.65
C ALA A 261 0.82 24.07 8.87
N ALA A 262 0.45 22.85 8.52
CA ALA A 262 1.33 21.95 7.77
C ALA A 262 1.37 22.26 6.26
N ILE A 263 0.26 22.75 5.66
CA ILE A 263 0.14 22.90 4.19
C ILE A 263 0.07 24.35 3.70
N VAL A 264 -0.31 25.31 4.55
CA VAL A 264 -0.43 26.72 4.18
C VAL A 264 0.74 27.54 4.73
N PRO A 265 1.65 28.07 3.87
CA PRO A 265 2.88 28.74 4.33
C PRO A 265 2.65 29.94 5.26
N SER A 266 1.61 30.74 5.05
CA SER A 266 1.29 31.87 5.95
C SER A 266 0.92 31.40 7.35
N VAL A 267 0.11 30.34 7.46
CA VAL A 267 -0.30 29.75 8.74
C VAL A 267 0.86 29.03 9.41
N GLY A 268 1.65 28.28 8.63
CA GLY A 268 2.83 27.57 9.13
C GLY A 268 3.85 28.51 9.76
N ARG A 269 4.19 29.61 9.08
CA ARG A 269 5.09 30.63 9.63
C ARG A 269 4.55 31.29 10.89
N GLN A 270 3.25 31.51 10.99
CA GLN A 270 2.62 32.11 12.16
C GLN A 270 2.60 31.15 13.35
N LYS A 271 2.17 29.89 13.14
CA LYS A 271 1.97 28.91 14.23
C LYS A 271 3.24 28.13 14.60
N ASN A 272 4.21 28.02 13.68
CA ASN A 272 5.45 27.25 13.84
C ASN A 272 6.68 28.02 13.30
N PRO A 273 6.97 29.24 13.77
CA PRO A 273 7.98 30.13 13.18
C PRO A 273 9.41 29.56 13.18
N ASN A 274 9.72 28.67 14.13
CA ASN A 274 11.05 28.07 14.29
C ASN A 274 11.11 26.59 13.85
N GLY A 275 10.04 26.06 13.26
CA GLY A 275 9.98 24.65 12.87
C GLY A 275 10.55 24.38 11.49
N GLU A 276 10.85 23.11 11.23
CA GLU A 276 11.33 22.66 9.91
C GLU A 276 10.23 22.64 8.85
N ILE A 277 8.97 22.47 9.28
CA ILE A 277 7.79 22.49 8.42
C ILE A 277 7.01 23.77 8.71
N GLN A 278 6.94 24.64 7.71
CA GLN A 278 6.28 25.93 7.80
C GLN A 278 5.24 26.08 6.67
N GLY A 279 4.28 25.16 6.61
CA GLY A 279 3.23 25.16 5.60
C GLY A 279 3.68 24.58 4.25
N ASN A 280 4.74 23.79 4.25
CA ASN A 280 5.31 23.19 3.04
C ASN A 280 5.40 21.65 3.10
N ALA A 281 4.62 21.00 3.98
CA ALA A 281 4.54 19.55 4.03
C ALA A 281 3.92 18.98 2.75
N ASN A 282 4.37 17.78 2.39
CA ASN A 282 3.77 16.98 1.31
C ASN A 282 3.46 15.54 1.77
N VAL A 283 3.85 15.18 3.00
CA VAL A 283 3.53 13.89 3.64
C VAL A 283 2.85 14.17 4.98
N PHE A 284 1.65 13.63 5.17
CA PHE A 284 0.79 13.91 6.31
C PHE A 284 0.50 12.62 7.07
N ILE A 285 0.90 12.55 8.35
CA ILE A 285 0.70 11.40 9.22
C ILE A 285 -0.48 11.68 10.15
N PHE A 286 -1.55 10.91 9.95
CA PHE A 286 -2.78 11.06 10.71
C PHE A 286 -2.69 10.34 12.06
N PRO A 287 -3.28 10.89 13.12
CA PRO A 287 -3.17 10.34 14.48
C PRO A 287 -3.90 9.01 14.66
N ASP A 288 -4.90 8.74 13.83
CA ASP A 288 -5.67 7.50 13.82
C ASP A 288 -6.32 7.25 12.45
N LEU A 289 -6.86 6.04 12.28
CA LEU A 289 -7.47 5.61 11.03
C LEU A 289 -8.72 6.43 10.66
N GLN A 290 -9.51 6.86 11.64
CA GLN A 290 -10.72 7.63 11.36
C GLN A 290 -10.36 8.96 10.69
N ALA A 291 -9.39 9.68 11.26
CA ALA A 291 -8.92 10.93 10.70
C ALA A 291 -8.37 10.75 9.27
N GLY A 292 -7.48 9.79 9.05
CA GLY A 292 -6.89 9.53 7.74
C GLY A 292 -7.90 9.04 6.70
N ASN A 293 -8.76 8.10 7.08
CA ASN A 293 -9.77 7.51 6.18
C ASN A 293 -10.84 8.53 5.76
N ILE A 294 -11.27 9.39 6.68
CA ILE A 294 -12.21 10.47 6.38
C ILE A 294 -11.53 11.51 5.48
N ALA A 295 -10.31 11.94 5.84
CA ALA A 295 -9.59 13.00 5.15
C ALA A 295 -9.37 12.69 3.65
N TYR A 296 -8.85 11.50 3.30
CA TYR A 296 -8.61 11.18 1.89
C TYR A 296 -9.91 11.14 1.07
N LYS A 297 -11.01 10.65 1.68
CA LYS A 297 -12.32 10.62 1.01
C LYS A 297 -12.89 12.01 0.80
N VAL A 298 -12.71 12.92 1.78
CA VAL A 298 -13.10 14.33 1.64
C VAL A 298 -12.31 14.97 0.50
N ALA A 299 -10.98 14.79 0.49
CA ALA A 299 -10.13 15.30 -0.58
C ALA A 299 -10.55 14.77 -1.95
N GLN A 300 -10.83 13.47 -2.06
CA GLN A 300 -11.26 12.83 -3.30
C GLN A 300 -12.67 13.26 -3.73
N ARG A 301 -13.67 13.15 -2.85
CA ARG A 301 -15.09 13.27 -3.22
C ARG A 301 -15.57 14.72 -3.28
N ILE A 302 -15.02 15.59 -2.44
CA ILE A 302 -15.39 17.00 -2.36
C ILE A 302 -14.31 17.85 -3.04
N GLY A 303 -13.03 17.58 -2.76
CA GLY A 303 -11.91 18.34 -3.32
C GLY A 303 -11.59 18.01 -4.78
N GLY A 304 -12.14 16.91 -5.33
CA GLY A 304 -11.87 16.50 -6.72
C GLY A 304 -10.47 15.96 -6.97
N ALA A 305 -9.72 15.67 -5.90
CA ALA A 305 -8.40 15.07 -6.00
C ALA A 305 -8.48 13.61 -6.48
N ASP A 306 -7.46 13.13 -7.18
CA ASP A 306 -7.28 11.70 -7.38
C ASP A 306 -6.61 11.10 -6.14
N ALA A 307 -7.10 9.94 -5.69
CA ALA A 307 -6.57 9.23 -4.53
C ALA A 307 -6.17 7.80 -4.94
N ILE A 308 -4.85 7.55 -4.97
CA ILE A 308 -4.27 6.27 -5.40
C ILE A 308 -3.90 5.48 -4.14
N GLY A 309 -4.58 4.39 -3.89
CA GLY A 309 -4.38 3.55 -2.71
C GLY A 309 -5.60 2.70 -2.34
N PRO A 310 -5.54 1.96 -1.19
CA PRO A 310 -4.46 2.01 -0.21
C PRO A 310 -3.20 1.26 -0.67
N ASN A 311 -2.07 1.94 -0.71
CA ASN A 311 -0.79 1.32 -1.03
C ASN A 311 -0.20 0.74 0.26
N LEU A 312 -0.05 -0.59 0.33
CA LEU A 312 0.50 -1.25 1.51
C LEU A 312 2.01 -1.02 1.62
N GLN A 313 2.44 -0.71 2.83
CA GLN A 313 3.84 -0.40 3.13
C GLN A 313 4.33 -1.19 4.34
N GLY A 314 5.66 -1.32 4.48
CA GLY A 314 6.28 -2.13 5.52
C GLY A 314 6.28 -3.63 5.26
N LEU A 315 5.75 -4.13 4.14
CA LEU A 315 5.80 -5.53 3.73
C LEU A 315 7.16 -5.89 3.12
N ALA A 316 7.60 -7.14 3.28
CA ALA A 316 8.89 -7.60 2.74
C ALA A 316 8.97 -7.61 1.20
N LYS A 317 7.82 -7.71 0.53
CA LYS A 317 7.67 -7.65 -0.92
C LYS A 317 6.44 -6.84 -1.30
N ALA A 318 6.32 -6.43 -2.57
CA ALA A 318 5.23 -5.59 -3.04
C ALA A 318 3.90 -6.35 -3.14
N MET A 319 2.90 -5.87 -2.41
CA MET A 319 1.53 -6.37 -2.44
C MET A 319 0.61 -5.22 -2.08
N ASN A 320 -0.41 -4.96 -2.91
CA ASN A 320 -1.35 -3.87 -2.69
C ASN A 320 -2.80 -4.34 -2.72
N ASP A 321 -3.61 -3.61 -1.94
CA ASP A 321 -5.05 -3.80 -1.79
C ASP A 321 -5.81 -2.85 -2.71
N LEU A 322 -7.02 -3.24 -3.10
CA LEU A 322 -7.95 -2.45 -3.90
C LEU A 322 -9.21 -2.13 -3.07
N SER A 323 -9.87 -1.06 -3.43
CA SER A 323 -11.26 -0.88 -3.02
C SER A 323 -12.17 -1.84 -3.78
N ARG A 324 -13.17 -2.44 -3.13
CA ARG A 324 -14.21 -3.25 -3.82
C ARG A 324 -14.99 -2.47 -4.87
N GLY A 325 -15.00 -1.15 -4.76
CA GLY A 325 -15.59 -0.24 -5.76
C GLY A 325 -14.60 0.27 -6.82
N CYS A 326 -13.41 -0.33 -6.95
CA CYS A 326 -12.42 0.10 -7.94
C CYS A 326 -12.89 -0.13 -9.37
N SER A 327 -12.40 0.71 -10.28
CA SER A 327 -12.48 0.53 -11.73
C SER A 327 -11.31 -0.32 -12.26
N ALA A 328 -11.35 -0.71 -13.52
CA ALA A 328 -10.22 -1.35 -14.17
C ALA A 328 -8.99 -0.41 -14.27
N ASP A 329 -9.19 0.89 -14.44
CA ASP A 329 -8.09 1.86 -14.44
C ASP A 329 -7.47 2.03 -13.05
N ASP A 330 -8.24 1.92 -11.96
CA ASP A 330 -7.69 1.89 -10.60
C ASP A 330 -6.80 0.66 -10.39
N ILE A 331 -7.18 -0.50 -10.94
CA ILE A 331 -6.34 -1.70 -10.89
C ILE A 331 -5.03 -1.47 -11.63
N VAL A 332 -5.08 -0.89 -12.83
CA VAL A 332 -3.89 -0.55 -13.64
C VAL A 332 -2.97 0.42 -12.88
N ALA A 333 -3.53 1.46 -12.26
CA ALA A 333 -2.75 2.42 -11.47
C ALA A 333 -2.09 1.75 -10.26
N THR A 334 -2.83 0.87 -9.55
CA THR A 334 -2.30 0.12 -8.39
C THR A 334 -1.20 -0.86 -8.81
N VAL A 335 -1.31 -1.49 -9.98
CA VAL A 335 -0.23 -2.32 -10.55
C VAL A 335 1.00 -1.47 -10.82
N ALA A 336 0.87 -0.29 -11.42
CA ALA A 336 2.00 0.59 -11.66
C ALA A 336 2.72 0.98 -10.35
N VAL A 337 1.97 1.33 -9.31
CA VAL A 337 2.51 1.54 -7.95
C VAL A 337 3.25 0.30 -7.44
N THR A 338 2.64 -0.88 -7.58
CA THR A 338 3.23 -2.14 -7.12
C THR A 338 4.56 -2.44 -7.81
N MET A 339 4.68 -2.14 -9.11
CA MET A 339 5.93 -2.31 -9.85
C MET A 339 7.03 -1.38 -9.35
N LEU A 340 6.72 -0.10 -9.07
CA LEU A 340 7.69 0.82 -8.48
C LEU A 340 8.14 0.37 -7.09
N GLN A 341 7.21 -0.06 -6.23
CA GLN A 341 7.54 -0.59 -4.91
C GLN A 341 8.39 -1.87 -4.96
N ALA A 342 8.24 -2.69 -6.00
CA ALA A 342 8.99 -3.93 -6.15
C ALA A 342 10.47 -3.69 -6.49
N GLN A 343 10.85 -2.50 -6.99
CA GLN A 343 12.25 -2.16 -7.26
C GLN A 343 13.06 -1.86 -6.00
N THR A 344 12.40 -1.37 -4.96
CA THR A 344 13.04 -0.90 -3.72
C THR A 344 13.03 -1.98 -2.63
N LYS A 345 12.50 -3.15 -2.92
CA LYS A 345 12.36 -4.32 -2.03
C LYS A 345 13.06 -5.53 -2.62
#